data_8164ae6116b690c6b67bf8e1ae3a705c
#
_entry.id   8164ae6116b690c6b67bf8e1ae3a705c
#
_cell.length_a   1.000
_cell.length_b   1.000
_cell.length_c   1.000
_cell.angle_alpha   90.00
_cell.angle_beta   90.00
_cell.angle_gamma   90.00
#
_symmetry.space_group_name_H-M   'P 1'
#
loop_
_entity.id
_entity.type
_entity.pdbx_description
1 polymer ?
#
loop_
_entity_poly.entity_id
_entity_poly.type
_entity_poly.pdbx_seq_one_letter_code
_entity_poly.pdbx_strand_id
1 'polypeptide(L)'
;MSDKIRPSEVSEVLLRQLEDINLGEKFDEVGTVLTVGDGVARIYGLRNAEANELLEFENGTMAIVMNLEEDNVGCVLLGPTAGIKEGQKVKRTHRIASIRVNDNFLGRVVNPLGQAIDGKGDIDLSDSFEMPLDRKAPGVIYRQPVKEPLQTGLKAVDSMIPIGRGQRELIIGDRQTGKTAIAVDAIINQKSFYEKGNPVYCIYVAIDQKASTVATLVQTLKEHGALPYTIVVSATAADPAAMQYYAPFAGAAIGEYFRDRGYSALVVYDDLSKQAVAYREVSLILRRPSGREAYPGDVFYLHSRLLERAARINDQQEVAEKMNDLPDCMKGHVRGGGSLTALPIIETQAGDVSAYIPTNVISITDGQIYLESNLFNQGFRPAINVGISVSRVGGSAQVKSMKKVAGTLKIDMAQYRELEAFSKFSSDMDPVTAMTIDRGRKNNQLLIQPQYSPMPVDEQIAILYCGVHGLMSDVPVSEVRSCQELFLEQMRSQYGDVLKVLGSGQIDEACTAVLEQTMGNIVGQYKK
;
A
#
# COMPACT_ATOMS: atom_id res chain seq x y z
N MET A 1 -8.83 14.55 33.80
CA MET A 1 -8.76 14.13 35.20
C MET A 1 -7.97 12.84 35.19
N SER A 2 -6.77 12.80 35.74
CA SER A 2 -6.02 11.55 35.88
C SER A 2 -6.79 10.69 36.88
N ASP A 3 -7.33 9.56 36.42
CA ASP A 3 -7.83 8.54 37.33
C ASP A 3 -6.63 8.02 38.14
N LYS A 4 -6.42 8.61 39.30
CA LYS A 4 -5.47 8.08 40.25
C LYS A 4 -5.97 6.69 40.64
N ILE A 5 -5.11 5.70 40.51
CA ILE A 5 -5.35 4.34 41.02
C ILE A 5 -5.86 4.49 42.45
N ARG A 6 -6.91 3.79 42.78
CA ARG A 6 -7.46 3.86 44.15
C ARG A 6 -6.42 3.34 45.15
N PRO A 7 -6.14 4.07 46.22
CA PRO A 7 -5.15 3.62 47.23
C PRO A 7 -5.37 2.20 47.72
N SER A 8 -6.62 1.73 47.74
CA SER A 8 -6.98 0.35 48.10
C SER A 8 -6.47 -0.71 47.11
N GLU A 9 -6.48 -0.40 45.80
CA GLU A 9 -5.99 -1.34 44.77
C GLU A 9 -4.46 -1.48 44.84
N VAL A 10 -3.76 -0.38 45.08
CA VAL A 10 -2.30 -0.42 45.28
C VAL A 10 -1.93 -1.14 46.57
N SER A 11 -2.68 -0.92 47.67
CA SER A 11 -2.42 -1.59 48.94
C SER A 11 -2.62 -3.09 48.86
N GLU A 12 -3.63 -3.56 48.15
CA GLU A 12 -3.92 -4.99 48.00
C GLU A 12 -2.86 -5.71 47.15
N VAL A 13 -2.39 -5.06 46.07
CA VAL A 13 -1.29 -5.58 45.25
C VAL A 13 0.03 -5.58 46.02
N LEU A 14 0.32 -4.52 46.80
CA LEU A 14 1.52 -4.45 47.62
C LEU A 14 1.52 -5.49 48.73
N LEU A 15 0.38 -5.76 49.39
CA LEU A 15 0.27 -6.81 50.39
C LEU A 15 0.54 -8.20 49.81
N ARG A 16 -0.01 -8.51 48.63
CA ARG A 16 0.29 -9.76 47.93
C ARG A 16 1.77 -9.88 47.51
N GLN A 17 2.38 -8.79 47.09
CA GLN A 17 3.81 -8.77 46.71
C GLN A 17 4.73 -8.92 47.92
N LEU A 18 4.34 -8.42 49.09
CA LEU A 18 5.07 -8.61 50.34
C LEU A 18 5.01 -10.08 50.85
N GLU A 19 3.95 -10.80 50.51
CA GLU A 19 3.83 -12.24 50.82
C GLU A 19 4.68 -13.13 49.88
N ASP A 20 4.97 -12.66 48.67
CA ASP A 20 5.73 -13.40 47.63
C ASP A 20 7.21 -13.00 47.52
N ILE A 21 7.79 -12.22 48.44
CA ILE A 21 9.19 -11.79 48.36
C ILE A 21 10.15 -12.97 48.49
N ASN A 22 10.48 -13.55 47.35
CA ASN A 22 11.74 -14.23 47.11
C ASN A 22 12.82 -13.18 46.83
N LEU A 23 13.78 -13.02 47.70
CA LEU A 23 14.87 -12.04 47.68
C LEU A 23 15.78 -12.21 46.45
N GLY A 24 15.38 -11.72 45.28
CA GLY A 24 16.20 -11.82 44.09
C GLY A 24 15.70 -11.11 42.84
N GLU A 25 14.41 -10.87 42.69
CA GLU A 25 13.88 -10.19 41.50
C GLU A 25 13.80 -8.68 41.74
N LYS A 26 14.44 -7.88 40.89
CA LYS A 26 14.35 -6.42 40.95
C LYS A 26 12.93 -6.01 40.57
N PHE A 27 12.22 -5.32 41.44
CA PHE A 27 10.86 -4.79 41.23
C PHE A 27 10.72 -3.92 39.96
N ASP A 28 11.82 -3.40 39.42
CA ASP A 28 11.84 -2.55 38.26
C ASP A 28 11.71 -3.33 36.94
N GLU A 29 11.85 -4.63 36.94
CA GLU A 29 11.83 -5.50 35.76
C GLU A 29 10.62 -6.43 35.68
N VAL A 30 9.88 -6.57 36.78
CA VAL A 30 8.67 -7.42 36.89
C VAL A 30 7.52 -6.57 37.40
N GLY A 31 6.46 -6.51 36.61
CA GLY A 31 5.22 -5.83 37.01
C GLY A 31 4.11 -6.80 37.35
N THR A 32 3.02 -6.26 37.89
CA THR A 32 1.83 -7.02 38.24
C THR A 32 0.61 -6.45 37.54
N VAL A 33 -0.20 -7.31 36.93
CA VAL A 33 -1.42 -6.91 36.21
C VAL A 33 -2.42 -6.34 37.22
N LEU A 34 -2.80 -5.08 37.04
CA LEU A 34 -3.85 -4.43 37.84
C LEU A 34 -5.23 -4.69 37.24
N THR A 35 -5.36 -4.51 35.95
CA THR A 35 -6.61 -4.74 35.22
C THR A 35 -6.31 -5.26 33.83
N VAL A 36 -7.17 -6.11 33.29
CA VAL A 36 -7.13 -6.62 31.95
C VAL A 36 -8.53 -6.64 31.36
N GLY A 37 -8.68 -6.17 30.12
CA GLY A 37 -9.96 -6.17 29.41
C GLY A 37 -9.80 -5.56 28.01
N ASP A 38 -10.61 -6.01 27.06
CA ASP A 38 -10.70 -5.46 25.70
C ASP A 38 -9.35 -5.33 24.97
N GLY A 39 -8.44 -6.29 25.16
CA GLY A 39 -7.13 -6.29 24.53
C GLY A 39 -6.09 -5.34 25.14
N VAL A 40 -6.39 -4.74 26.29
CA VAL A 40 -5.48 -3.82 27.01
C VAL A 40 -5.26 -4.33 28.43
N ALA A 41 -4.05 -4.15 28.96
CA ALA A 41 -3.76 -4.39 30.36
C ALA A 41 -3.09 -3.15 30.99
N ARG A 42 -3.37 -2.92 32.26
CA ARG A 42 -2.64 -1.97 33.10
C ARG A 42 -1.79 -2.75 34.10
N ILE A 43 -0.54 -2.36 34.16
CA ILE A 43 0.48 -3.08 34.94
C ILE A 43 1.08 -2.13 35.97
N TYR A 44 1.10 -2.53 37.20
CA TYR A 44 1.80 -1.84 38.30
C TYR A 44 3.28 -2.22 38.31
N GLY A 45 4.14 -1.27 38.58
CA GLY A 45 5.59 -1.45 38.51
C GLY A 45 6.15 -1.13 37.11
N LEU A 46 7.22 -1.81 36.70
CA LEU A 46 7.89 -1.59 35.42
C LEU A 46 8.33 -0.13 35.22
N ARG A 47 8.89 0.50 36.26
CA ARG A 47 9.27 1.93 36.26
C ARG A 47 10.27 2.32 35.16
N ASN A 48 11.08 1.36 34.74
CA ASN A 48 12.08 1.57 33.71
C ASN A 48 11.59 1.16 32.32
N ALA A 49 10.30 0.78 32.15
CA ALA A 49 9.76 0.42 30.85
C ALA A 49 9.80 1.59 29.87
N GLU A 50 10.10 1.31 28.62
CA GLU A 50 10.17 2.28 27.55
C GLU A 50 8.91 2.24 26.68
N ALA A 51 8.57 3.36 26.05
CA ALA A 51 7.48 3.38 25.07
C ALA A 51 7.81 2.45 23.90
N ASN A 52 6.81 1.68 23.43
CA ASN A 52 6.95 0.64 22.41
C ASN A 52 7.81 -0.58 22.82
N GLU A 53 8.16 -0.72 24.09
CA GLU A 53 8.82 -1.93 24.58
C GLU A 53 7.86 -3.13 24.58
N LEU A 54 8.39 -4.31 24.24
CA LEU A 54 7.67 -5.57 24.37
C LEU A 54 7.68 -6.06 25.81
N LEU A 55 6.51 -6.47 26.28
CA LEU A 55 6.32 -7.13 27.57
C LEU A 55 5.88 -8.57 27.34
N GLU A 56 6.27 -9.47 28.24
CA GLU A 56 5.88 -10.88 28.21
C GLU A 56 5.08 -11.25 29.46
N PHE A 57 3.89 -11.79 29.26
CA PHE A 57 3.04 -12.32 30.33
C PHE A 57 3.41 -13.77 30.68
N GLU A 58 3.06 -14.25 31.85
CA GLU A 58 3.33 -15.63 32.31
C GLU A 58 2.80 -16.72 31.34
N ASN A 59 1.72 -16.43 30.63
CA ASN A 59 1.15 -17.34 29.64
C ASN A 59 1.82 -17.26 28.25
N GLY A 60 2.92 -16.48 28.10
CA GLY A 60 3.62 -16.26 26.84
C GLY A 60 2.96 -15.24 25.90
N THR A 61 1.86 -14.59 26.30
CA THR A 61 1.26 -13.52 25.52
C THR A 61 2.18 -12.30 25.53
N MET A 62 2.44 -11.75 24.36
CA MET A 62 3.22 -10.52 24.20
C MET A 62 2.30 -9.30 24.26
N ALA A 63 2.83 -8.19 24.77
CA ALA A 63 2.17 -6.90 24.76
C ALA A 63 3.15 -5.78 24.42
N ILE A 64 2.65 -4.63 23.96
CA ILE A 64 3.45 -3.44 23.68
C ILE A 64 3.05 -2.32 24.63
N VAL A 65 4.03 -1.67 25.23
CA VAL A 65 3.87 -0.49 26.08
C VAL A 65 3.38 0.68 25.25
N MET A 66 2.21 1.24 25.60
CA MET A 66 1.59 2.37 24.89
C MET A 66 1.50 3.62 25.75
N ASN A 67 1.24 3.49 27.05
CA ASN A 67 1.15 4.58 28.00
C ASN A 67 2.10 4.35 29.16
N LEU A 68 2.86 5.39 29.49
CA LEU A 68 3.68 5.45 30.68
C LEU A 68 3.04 6.45 31.64
N GLU A 69 2.53 5.99 32.77
CA GLU A 69 1.95 6.81 33.81
C GLU A 69 2.83 6.73 35.08
N GLU A 70 2.60 7.60 36.03
CA GLU A 70 3.45 7.70 37.24
C GLU A 70 3.52 6.38 38.02
N ASP A 71 2.37 5.69 38.15
CA ASP A 71 2.23 4.49 38.98
C ASP A 71 1.97 3.21 38.18
N ASN A 72 1.70 3.31 36.88
CA ASN A 72 1.35 2.16 36.07
C ASN A 72 1.75 2.32 34.59
N VAL A 73 1.81 1.19 33.91
CA VAL A 73 2.07 1.09 32.48
C VAL A 73 0.83 0.55 31.79
N GLY A 74 0.31 1.29 30.81
CA GLY A 74 -0.73 0.81 29.91
C GLY A 74 -0.12 0.09 28.71
N CYS A 75 -0.47 -1.17 28.50
CA CYS A 75 0.00 -1.96 27.37
C CYS A 75 -1.16 -2.57 26.58
N VAL A 76 -0.89 -2.86 25.33
CA VAL A 76 -1.83 -3.47 24.38
C VAL A 76 -1.38 -4.88 24.07
N LEU A 77 -2.30 -5.83 24.22
CA LEU A 77 -2.01 -7.25 24.04
C LEU A 77 -1.94 -7.60 22.55
N LEU A 78 -0.91 -8.33 22.15
CA LEU A 78 -0.69 -8.83 20.79
C LEU A 78 -1.22 -10.25 20.60
N GLY A 79 -2.14 -10.67 21.42
CA GLY A 79 -2.72 -12.01 21.41
C GLY A 79 -4.02 -12.06 22.20
N PRO A 80 -4.60 -13.26 22.38
CA PRO A 80 -5.85 -13.41 23.11
C PRO A 80 -5.69 -13.00 24.57
N THR A 81 -6.70 -12.33 25.11
CA THR A 81 -6.79 -11.99 26.54
C THR A 81 -7.07 -13.19 27.43
N ALA A 82 -7.49 -14.32 26.82
CA ALA A 82 -7.82 -15.54 27.55
C ALA A 82 -6.61 -16.06 28.34
N GLY A 83 -6.82 -16.33 29.63
CA GLY A 83 -5.79 -16.84 30.54
C GLY A 83 -4.98 -15.75 31.24
N ILE A 84 -5.14 -14.47 30.92
CA ILE A 84 -4.55 -13.35 31.65
C ILE A 84 -5.50 -12.96 32.80
N LYS A 85 -4.95 -12.84 33.99
CA LYS A 85 -5.71 -12.51 35.21
C LYS A 85 -5.04 -11.36 35.95
N GLU A 86 -5.83 -10.64 36.73
CA GLU A 86 -5.33 -9.67 37.69
C GLU A 86 -4.39 -10.35 38.70
N GLY A 87 -3.31 -9.69 39.05
CA GLY A 87 -2.29 -10.20 39.95
C GLY A 87 -1.21 -11.06 39.30
N GLN A 88 -1.32 -11.41 38.01
CA GLN A 88 -0.26 -12.11 37.30
C GLN A 88 0.98 -11.24 37.10
N LYS A 89 2.15 -11.89 36.99
CA LYS A 89 3.41 -11.23 36.74
C LYS A 89 3.61 -10.98 35.24
N VAL A 90 4.25 -9.84 34.93
CA VAL A 90 4.62 -9.43 33.58
C VAL A 90 6.08 -9.03 33.60
N LYS A 91 6.87 -9.51 32.62
CA LYS A 91 8.29 -9.23 32.51
C LYS A 91 8.58 -8.27 31.39
N ARG A 92 9.58 -7.41 31.59
CA ARG A 92 10.20 -6.63 30.51
C ARG A 92 11.04 -7.55 29.64
N THR A 93 10.99 -7.33 28.34
CA THR A 93 11.88 -8.03 27.40
C THR A 93 13.14 -7.23 27.04
N HIS A 94 13.19 -5.94 27.42
CA HIS A 94 14.22 -4.99 27.01
C HIS A 94 14.37 -4.87 25.48
N ARG A 95 13.30 -5.19 24.75
CA ARG A 95 13.25 -5.14 23.30
C ARG A 95 12.14 -4.21 22.86
N ILE A 96 12.47 -3.27 21.99
CA ILE A 96 11.45 -2.46 21.30
C ILE A 96 10.72 -3.36 20.32
N ALA A 97 9.43 -3.10 20.12
CA ALA A 97 8.59 -3.84 19.20
C ALA A 97 9.23 -3.92 17.80
N SER A 98 9.59 -5.12 17.39
CA SER A 98 10.33 -5.43 16.18
C SER A 98 9.83 -6.72 15.54
N ILE A 99 10.08 -6.86 14.24
CA ILE A 99 9.82 -8.08 13.49
C ILE A 99 11.14 -8.63 12.95
N ARG A 100 11.34 -9.93 13.06
CA ARG A 100 12.50 -10.61 12.47
C ARG A 100 12.17 -10.98 11.03
N VAL A 101 12.96 -10.49 10.08
CA VAL A 101 12.72 -10.63 8.63
C VAL A 101 13.93 -11.22 7.94
N ASN A 102 13.70 -12.09 6.98
CA ASN A 102 14.70 -12.59 6.02
C ASN A 102 14.01 -12.94 4.69
N ASP A 103 14.78 -13.43 3.72
CA ASP A 103 14.27 -13.77 2.39
C ASP A 103 13.29 -14.97 2.42
N ASN A 104 13.27 -15.77 3.50
CA ASN A 104 12.32 -16.89 3.66
C ASN A 104 10.87 -16.44 3.89
N PHE A 105 10.64 -15.13 4.09
CA PHE A 105 9.29 -14.56 4.13
C PHE A 105 8.61 -14.53 2.76
N LEU A 106 9.38 -14.58 1.67
CA LEU A 106 8.82 -14.54 0.32
C LEU A 106 7.90 -15.74 0.07
N GLY A 107 6.72 -15.47 -0.45
CA GLY A 107 5.71 -16.48 -0.70
C GLY A 107 4.93 -16.96 0.52
N ARG A 108 5.10 -16.30 1.67
CA ARG A 108 4.46 -16.66 2.95
C ARG A 108 3.35 -15.67 3.33
N VAL A 109 2.43 -16.17 4.14
CA VAL A 109 1.42 -15.36 4.82
C VAL A 109 1.75 -15.34 6.31
N VAL A 110 1.93 -14.15 6.85
CA VAL A 110 2.36 -13.94 8.23
C VAL A 110 1.40 -13.00 8.97
N ASN A 111 1.40 -13.10 10.30
CA ASN A 111 0.75 -12.11 11.14
C ASN A 111 1.68 -10.89 11.39
N PRO A 112 1.23 -9.81 12.04
CA PRO A 112 2.05 -8.63 12.34
C PRO A 112 3.28 -8.90 13.23
N LEU A 113 3.35 -10.05 13.89
CA LEU A 113 4.51 -10.49 14.68
C LEU A 113 5.53 -11.29 13.86
N GLY A 114 5.26 -11.54 12.57
CA GLY A 114 6.12 -12.32 11.69
C GLY A 114 5.93 -13.85 11.82
N GLN A 115 4.90 -14.30 12.52
CA GLN A 115 4.58 -15.72 12.62
C GLN A 115 3.81 -16.18 11.38
N ALA A 116 4.17 -17.33 10.84
CA ALA A 116 3.49 -17.91 9.69
C ALA A 116 2.08 -18.40 10.06
N ILE A 117 1.11 -18.03 9.21
CA ILE A 117 -0.31 -18.42 9.38
C ILE A 117 -0.87 -19.16 8.16
N ASP A 118 0.02 -19.55 7.23
CA ASP A 118 -0.34 -20.20 5.95
C ASP A 118 -0.34 -21.74 6.01
N GLY A 119 -0.12 -22.33 7.18
CA GLY A 119 -0.10 -23.77 7.38
C GLY A 119 1.11 -24.50 6.77
N LYS A 120 2.13 -23.77 6.28
CA LYS A 120 3.35 -24.35 5.71
C LYS A 120 4.48 -24.58 6.72
N GLY A 121 4.17 -24.51 8.01
CA GLY A 121 5.16 -24.58 9.09
C GLY A 121 5.87 -23.26 9.36
N ASP A 122 6.69 -23.24 10.40
CA ASP A 122 7.41 -22.04 10.83
C ASP A 122 8.43 -21.58 9.80
N ILE A 123 8.74 -20.29 9.80
CA ILE A 123 9.76 -19.68 8.95
C ILE A 123 11.11 -19.86 9.64
N ASP A 124 12.12 -20.35 8.91
CA ASP A 124 13.48 -20.36 9.42
C ASP A 124 14.02 -18.93 9.53
N LEU A 125 14.32 -18.53 10.75
CA LEU A 125 14.80 -17.19 11.11
C LEU A 125 16.29 -17.16 11.49
N SER A 126 17.07 -18.19 11.15
CA SER A 126 18.50 -18.30 11.53
C SER A 126 19.31 -17.07 11.08
N ASP A 127 19.11 -16.61 9.83
CA ASP A 127 19.78 -15.44 9.25
C ASP A 127 18.85 -14.22 9.13
N SER A 128 18.04 -13.98 10.17
CA SER A 128 17.06 -12.89 10.14
C SER A 128 17.61 -11.58 10.70
N PHE A 129 17.06 -10.49 10.17
CA PHE A 129 17.31 -9.12 10.62
C PHE A 129 16.16 -8.66 11.52
N GLU A 130 16.48 -8.05 12.65
CA GLU A 130 15.50 -7.51 13.57
C GLU A 130 15.13 -6.08 13.16
N MET A 131 13.96 -5.92 12.54
CA MET A 131 13.49 -4.64 12.01
C MET A 131 12.47 -4.02 12.98
N PRO A 132 12.71 -2.79 13.49
CA PRO A 132 11.76 -2.11 14.36
C PRO A 132 10.43 -1.87 13.66
N LEU A 133 9.31 -2.11 14.35
CA LEU A 133 7.97 -1.81 13.83
C LEU A 133 7.77 -0.30 13.66
N ASP A 134 8.16 0.49 14.64
CA ASP A 134 8.13 1.95 14.56
C ASP A 134 9.55 2.48 14.38
N ARG A 135 9.83 2.98 13.20
CA ARG A 135 11.13 3.51 12.80
C ARG A 135 10.96 4.90 12.18
N LYS A 136 11.85 5.80 12.51
CA LYS A 136 11.86 7.14 11.92
C LYS A 136 12.18 7.07 10.42
N ALA A 137 11.40 7.81 9.65
CA ALA A 137 11.59 7.88 8.19
C ALA A 137 12.98 8.42 7.82
N PRO A 138 13.56 8.00 6.67
CA PRO A 138 14.81 8.55 6.17
C PRO A 138 14.75 10.06 6.02
N GLY A 139 15.76 10.77 6.52
CA GLY A 139 15.86 12.23 6.39
C GLY A 139 16.11 12.67 4.93
N VAL A 140 15.97 13.97 4.66
CA VAL A 140 16.05 14.55 3.30
C VAL A 140 17.36 14.22 2.59
N ILE A 141 18.48 14.22 3.29
CA ILE A 141 19.82 13.99 2.73
C ILE A 141 19.95 12.57 2.18
N TYR A 142 19.26 11.60 2.77
CA TYR A 142 19.32 10.18 2.42
C TYR A 142 18.38 9.80 1.29
N ARG A 143 17.53 10.72 0.85
CA ARG A 143 16.57 10.51 -0.24
C ARG A 143 17.09 11.05 -1.56
N GLN A 144 16.57 10.50 -2.64
CA GLN A 144 16.72 11.07 -3.96
C GLN A 144 15.38 11.22 -4.68
N PRO A 145 15.30 12.08 -5.70
CA PRO A 145 14.08 12.27 -6.46
C PRO A 145 13.59 10.97 -7.12
N VAL A 146 12.27 10.78 -7.12
CA VAL A 146 11.61 9.67 -7.77
C VAL A 146 11.63 9.90 -9.29
N LYS A 147 12.28 8.99 -10.05
CA LYS A 147 12.43 9.07 -11.51
C LYS A 147 12.14 7.75 -12.22
N GLU A 148 12.22 6.63 -11.51
CA GLU A 148 11.95 5.32 -12.09
C GLU A 148 10.47 4.97 -11.98
N PRO A 149 9.84 4.52 -13.08
CA PRO A 149 8.44 4.12 -13.05
C PRO A 149 8.23 2.83 -12.24
N LEU A 150 7.14 2.79 -11.47
CA LEU A 150 6.53 1.56 -11.02
C LEU A 150 5.40 1.23 -12.00
N GLN A 151 5.62 0.29 -12.89
CA GLN A 151 4.61 -0.10 -13.87
C GLN A 151 3.51 -0.90 -13.18
N THR A 152 2.28 -0.39 -13.24
CA THR A 152 1.12 -1.08 -12.64
C THR A 152 0.48 -2.06 -13.62
N GLY A 153 0.75 -1.91 -14.92
CA GLY A 153 0.11 -2.68 -15.97
C GLY A 153 -1.30 -2.20 -16.30
N LEU A 154 -1.76 -1.14 -15.68
CA LEU A 154 -3.05 -0.52 -15.93
C LEU A 154 -2.89 0.70 -16.83
N LYS A 155 -3.48 0.64 -18.04
CA LYS A 155 -3.39 1.70 -19.04
C LYS A 155 -3.76 3.07 -18.47
N ALA A 156 -4.84 3.14 -17.71
CA ALA A 156 -5.34 4.39 -17.15
C ALA A 156 -4.40 4.98 -16.08
N VAL A 157 -3.72 4.14 -15.30
CA VAL A 157 -2.77 4.57 -14.27
C VAL A 157 -1.45 4.97 -14.91
N ASP A 158 -0.82 4.05 -15.63
CA ASP A 158 0.53 4.24 -16.18
C ASP A 158 0.60 5.40 -17.18
N SER A 159 -0.50 5.71 -17.88
CA SER A 159 -0.56 6.83 -18.84
C SER A 159 -0.89 8.18 -18.21
N MET A 160 -1.85 8.26 -17.27
CA MET A 160 -2.40 9.53 -16.79
C MET A 160 -2.06 9.87 -15.33
N ILE A 161 -1.74 8.86 -14.53
CA ILE A 161 -1.47 8.99 -13.09
C ILE A 161 -0.25 8.10 -12.75
N PRO A 162 0.92 8.34 -13.38
CA PRO A 162 2.06 7.46 -13.24
C PRO A 162 2.59 7.43 -11.82
N ILE A 163 2.99 6.25 -11.38
CA ILE A 163 3.56 6.00 -10.06
C ILE A 163 5.05 5.72 -10.21
N GLY A 164 5.87 6.36 -9.38
CA GLY A 164 7.31 6.13 -9.35
C GLY A 164 7.75 5.26 -8.18
N ARG A 165 8.88 4.59 -8.33
CA ARG A 165 9.50 3.80 -7.26
C ARG A 165 9.97 4.70 -6.12
N GLY A 166 9.39 4.52 -4.93
CA GLY A 166 9.62 5.37 -3.77
C GLY A 166 8.52 6.41 -3.52
N GLN A 167 7.48 6.45 -4.35
CA GLN A 167 6.33 7.34 -4.22
C GLN A 167 5.26 6.74 -3.29
N ARG A 168 4.43 7.62 -2.73
CA ARG A 168 3.19 7.27 -2.00
C ARG A 168 2.00 7.70 -2.83
N GLU A 169 1.29 6.76 -3.41
CA GLU A 169 0.11 7.03 -4.22
C GLU A 169 -1.13 6.43 -3.55
N LEU A 170 -2.07 7.28 -3.17
CA LEU A 170 -3.29 6.89 -2.50
C LEU A 170 -4.28 6.27 -3.49
N ILE A 171 -4.90 5.14 -3.14
CA ILE A 171 -6.06 4.59 -3.85
C ILE A 171 -7.28 4.85 -2.97
N ILE A 172 -8.21 5.68 -3.45
CA ILE A 172 -9.35 6.15 -2.67
C ILE A 172 -10.66 5.98 -3.42
N GLY A 173 -11.71 5.59 -2.73
CA GLY A 173 -13.06 5.43 -3.28
C GLY A 173 -13.99 4.65 -2.38
N ASP A 174 -15.25 4.58 -2.76
CA ASP A 174 -16.27 3.87 -2.01
C ASP A 174 -16.03 2.35 -1.98
N ARG A 175 -16.78 1.68 -1.13
CA ARG A 175 -16.73 0.22 -1.02
C ARG A 175 -17.05 -0.45 -2.36
N GLN A 176 -16.32 -1.51 -2.72
CA GLN A 176 -16.52 -2.30 -3.94
C GLN A 176 -16.31 -1.54 -5.27
N THR A 177 -15.55 -0.45 -5.28
CA THR A 177 -15.20 0.28 -6.52
C THR A 177 -13.96 -0.25 -7.23
N GLY A 178 -13.33 -1.30 -6.72
CA GLY A 178 -12.14 -1.93 -7.34
C GLY A 178 -10.80 -1.45 -6.80
N LYS A 179 -10.75 -0.82 -5.62
CA LYS A 179 -9.49 -0.36 -4.99
C LYS A 179 -8.45 -1.47 -4.86
N THR A 180 -8.84 -2.58 -4.23
CA THR A 180 -8.00 -3.78 -4.06
C THR A 180 -7.55 -4.35 -5.41
N ALA A 181 -8.41 -4.34 -6.43
CA ALA A 181 -8.08 -4.85 -7.76
C ALA A 181 -6.90 -4.10 -8.39
N ILE A 182 -6.88 -2.76 -8.31
CA ILE A 182 -5.76 -1.93 -8.82
C ILE A 182 -4.45 -2.31 -8.12
N ALA A 183 -4.49 -2.48 -6.80
CA ALA A 183 -3.30 -2.85 -6.03
C ALA A 183 -2.80 -4.27 -6.38
N VAL A 184 -3.72 -5.22 -6.56
CA VAL A 184 -3.38 -6.60 -6.95
C VAL A 184 -2.82 -6.66 -8.37
N ASP A 185 -3.42 -5.92 -9.32
CA ASP A 185 -2.90 -5.81 -10.69
C ASP A 185 -1.47 -5.23 -10.71
N ALA A 186 -1.21 -4.20 -9.88
CA ALA A 186 0.14 -3.65 -9.73
C ALA A 186 1.15 -4.69 -9.20
N ILE A 187 0.74 -5.56 -8.27
CA ILE A 187 1.57 -6.68 -7.78
C ILE A 187 1.82 -7.71 -8.88
N ILE A 188 0.76 -8.15 -9.56
CA ILE A 188 0.86 -9.16 -10.63
C ILE A 188 1.79 -8.69 -11.75
N ASN A 189 1.74 -7.40 -12.10
CA ASN A 189 2.58 -6.84 -13.15
C ASN A 189 4.08 -6.86 -12.84
N GLN A 190 4.49 -7.01 -11.58
CA GLN A 190 5.91 -7.10 -11.21
C GLN A 190 6.56 -8.44 -11.58
N LYS A 191 5.77 -9.44 -12.01
CA LYS A 191 6.27 -10.75 -12.42
C LYS A 191 7.38 -10.66 -13.48
N SER A 192 7.18 -9.83 -14.49
CA SER A 192 8.16 -9.67 -15.58
C SER A 192 9.49 -9.07 -15.10
N PHE A 193 9.48 -8.22 -14.08
CA PHE A 193 10.69 -7.68 -13.46
C PHE A 193 11.39 -8.71 -12.59
N TYR A 194 10.63 -9.53 -11.87
CA TYR A 194 11.17 -10.63 -11.08
C TYR A 194 11.88 -11.66 -11.97
N GLU A 195 11.25 -12.10 -13.06
CA GLU A 195 11.83 -13.05 -14.03
C GLU A 195 13.08 -12.51 -14.74
N LYS A 196 13.20 -11.19 -14.93
CA LYS A 196 14.37 -10.52 -15.52
C LYS A 196 15.51 -10.26 -14.53
N GLY A 197 15.37 -10.68 -13.25
CA GLY A 197 16.41 -10.50 -12.23
C GLY A 197 16.50 -9.08 -11.64
N ASN A 198 15.50 -8.23 -11.87
CA ASN A 198 15.36 -6.91 -11.24
C ASN A 198 14.04 -6.83 -10.45
N PRO A 199 13.90 -7.61 -9.37
CA PRO A 199 12.65 -7.77 -8.68
C PRO A 199 12.15 -6.48 -8.02
N VAL A 200 10.84 -6.32 -7.99
CA VAL A 200 10.14 -5.48 -7.03
C VAL A 200 9.45 -6.41 -6.05
N TYR A 201 9.95 -6.47 -4.82
CA TYR A 201 9.35 -7.29 -3.78
C TYR A 201 8.07 -6.65 -3.28
N CYS A 202 6.99 -7.41 -3.25
CA CYS A 202 5.69 -6.90 -2.90
C CYS A 202 5.27 -7.33 -1.50
N ILE A 203 4.71 -6.40 -0.73
CA ILE A 203 4.14 -6.65 0.58
C ILE A 203 2.67 -6.22 0.54
N TYR A 204 1.77 -7.17 0.75
CA TYR A 204 0.35 -6.87 0.85
C TYR A 204 -0.07 -6.97 2.32
N VAL A 205 -0.57 -5.87 2.87
CA VAL A 205 -1.02 -5.79 4.26
C VAL A 205 -2.55 -5.78 4.29
N ALA A 206 -3.14 -6.88 4.72
CA ALA A 206 -4.58 -7.02 4.92
C ALA A 206 -4.94 -6.61 6.36
N ILE A 207 -5.80 -5.58 6.49
CA ILE A 207 -6.18 -4.98 7.77
C ILE A 207 -7.68 -5.12 7.96
N ASP A 208 -8.13 -5.79 9.02
CA ASP A 208 -9.55 -6.01 9.35
C ASP A 208 -10.32 -6.67 8.19
N GLN A 209 -9.65 -7.50 7.40
CA GLN A 209 -10.31 -8.27 6.33
C GLN A 209 -10.78 -9.63 6.84
N LYS A 210 -11.79 -10.18 6.19
CA LYS A 210 -12.23 -11.55 6.47
C LYS A 210 -11.16 -12.55 6.02
N ALA A 211 -10.91 -13.58 6.80
CA ALA A 211 -9.95 -14.63 6.46
C ALA A 211 -10.22 -15.26 5.07
N SER A 212 -11.49 -15.39 4.68
CA SER A 212 -11.87 -15.87 3.34
C SER A 212 -11.42 -14.93 2.22
N THR A 213 -11.47 -13.62 2.44
CA THR A 213 -11.00 -12.62 1.46
C THR A 213 -9.49 -12.71 1.28
N VAL A 214 -8.75 -12.83 2.39
CA VAL A 214 -7.30 -13.02 2.35
C VAL A 214 -6.92 -14.32 1.65
N ALA A 215 -7.64 -15.41 1.93
CA ALA A 215 -7.42 -16.70 1.26
C ALA A 215 -7.63 -16.60 -0.26
N THR A 216 -8.71 -15.93 -0.70
CA THR A 216 -8.98 -15.68 -2.12
C THR A 216 -7.87 -14.85 -2.77
N LEU A 217 -7.39 -13.80 -2.09
CA LEU A 217 -6.27 -12.99 -2.56
C LEU A 217 -5.00 -13.83 -2.75
N VAL A 218 -4.63 -14.61 -1.75
CA VAL A 218 -3.45 -15.50 -1.82
C VAL A 218 -3.56 -16.48 -2.97
N GLN A 219 -4.74 -17.06 -3.18
CA GLN A 219 -5.00 -17.97 -4.30
C GLN A 219 -4.85 -17.23 -5.64
N THR A 220 -5.41 -16.02 -5.78
CA THR A 220 -5.26 -15.18 -6.98
C THR A 220 -3.79 -14.88 -7.28
N LEU A 221 -3.01 -14.48 -6.28
CA LEU A 221 -1.57 -14.23 -6.43
C LEU A 221 -0.81 -15.49 -6.87
N LYS A 222 -1.19 -16.64 -6.32
CA LYS A 222 -0.61 -17.93 -6.70
C LYS A 222 -0.93 -18.32 -8.14
N GLU A 223 -2.18 -18.19 -8.57
CA GLU A 223 -2.63 -18.51 -9.94
C GLU A 223 -1.92 -17.66 -11.00
N HIS A 224 -1.66 -16.37 -10.70
CA HIS A 224 -0.94 -15.49 -11.60
C HIS A 224 0.60 -15.56 -11.45
N GLY A 225 1.11 -16.41 -10.55
CA GLY A 225 2.55 -16.59 -10.32
C GLY A 225 3.22 -15.39 -9.64
N ALA A 226 2.45 -14.60 -8.89
CA ALA A 226 2.94 -13.43 -8.17
C ALA A 226 3.39 -13.74 -6.72
N LEU A 227 3.00 -14.89 -6.19
CA LEU A 227 3.30 -15.27 -4.81
C LEU A 227 4.82 -15.39 -4.50
N PRO A 228 5.70 -15.88 -5.40
CA PRO A 228 7.12 -16.06 -5.09
C PRO A 228 7.88 -14.78 -4.72
N TYR A 229 7.40 -13.61 -5.13
CA TYR A 229 8.00 -12.30 -4.80
C TYR A 229 7.08 -11.45 -3.91
N THR A 230 6.04 -12.06 -3.34
CA THR A 230 5.04 -11.35 -2.52
C THR A 230 4.98 -11.94 -1.12
N ILE A 231 4.90 -11.07 -0.12
CA ILE A 231 4.65 -11.39 1.29
C ILE A 231 3.28 -10.84 1.65
N VAL A 232 2.46 -11.64 2.31
CA VAL A 232 1.15 -11.19 2.80
C VAL A 232 1.21 -11.07 4.32
N VAL A 233 0.96 -9.87 4.83
CA VAL A 233 0.82 -9.61 6.27
C VAL A 233 -0.68 -9.50 6.55
N SER A 234 -1.21 -10.35 7.42
CA SER A 234 -2.65 -10.39 7.69
C SER A 234 -2.95 -10.17 9.16
N ALA A 235 -3.78 -9.17 9.44
CA ALA A 235 -4.50 -8.98 10.68
C ALA A 235 -5.99 -8.99 10.35
N THR A 236 -6.64 -10.13 10.61
CA THR A 236 -8.03 -10.36 10.24
C THR A 236 -9.00 -9.62 11.17
N ALA A 237 -10.26 -9.55 10.78
CA ALA A 237 -11.34 -8.99 11.61
C ALA A 237 -11.55 -9.74 12.95
N ALA A 238 -11.03 -10.96 13.07
CA ALA A 238 -11.09 -11.74 14.30
C ALA A 238 -9.90 -11.48 15.24
N ASP A 239 -8.85 -10.80 14.74
CA ASP A 239 -7.67 -10.48 15.54
C ASP A 239 -7.90 -9.24 16.41
N PRO A 240 -7.21 -9.12 17.55
CA PRO A 240 -7.28 -7.94 18.41
C PRO A 240 -6.98 -6.64 17.65
N ALA A 241 -7.61 -5.54 18.04
CA ALA A 241 -7.40 -4.22 17.46
C ALA A 241 -5.91 -3.80 17.43
N ALA A 242 -5.13 -4.23 18.42
CA ALA A 242 -3.69 -4.04 18.44
C ALA A 242 -2.97 -4.64 17.24
N MET A 243 -3.33 -5.84 16.85
CA MET A 243 -2.75 -6.52 15.68
C MET A 243 -3.09 -5.78 14.38
N GLN A 244 -4.33 -5.31 14.26
CA GLN A 244 -4.78 -4.51 13.12
C GLN A 244 -4.05 -3.16 13.05
N TYR A 245 -3.80 -2.54 14.21
CA TYR A 245 -3.05 -1.29 14.32
C TYR A 245 -1.58 -1.47 13.90
N TYR A 246 -0.91 -2.55 14.33
CA TYR A 246 0.50 -2.77 14.04
C TYR A 246 0.77 -3.41 12.68
N ALA A 247 -0.19 -4.02 12.01
CA ALA A 247 -0.02 -4.68 10.72
C ALA A 247 0.63 -3.79 9.65
N PRO A 248 0.22 -2.52 9.44
CA PRO A 248 0.90 -1.64 8.49
C PRO A 248 2.36 -1.34 8.84
N PHE A 249 2.67 -1.23 10.12
CA PHE A 249 4.05 -1.00 10.58
C PHE A 249 4.93 -2.24 10.35
N ALA A 250 4.39 -3.45 10.53
CA ALA A 250 5.08 -4.69 10.18
C ALA A 250 5.33 -4.78 8.67
N GLY A 251 4.33 -4.45 7.85
CA GLY A 251 4.49 -4.38 6.40
C GLY A 251 5.54 -3.37 5.96
N ALA A 252 5.58 -2.19 6.60
CA ALA A 252 6.61 -1.18 6.36
C ALA A 252 8.01 -1.68 6.75
N ALA A 253 8.15 -2.33 7.91
CA ALA A 253 9.42 -2.88 8.37
C ALA A 253 9.96 -3.96 7.42
N ILE A 254 9.10 -4.84 6.92
CA ILE A 254 9.45 -5.83 5.90
C ILE A 254 9.88 -5.14 4.60
N GLY A 255 9.15 -4.11 4.16
CA GLY A 255 9.50 -3.34 2.95
C GLY A 255 10.84 -2.61 3.09
N GLU A 256 11.13 -2.07 4.28
CA GLU A 256 12.41 -1.42 4.58
C GLU A 256 13.59 -2.38 4.57
N TYR A 257 13.39 -3.63 4.99
CA TYR A 257 14.42 -4.67 4.89
C TYR A 257 14.93 -4.83 3.45
N PHE A 258 14.01 -4.88 2.47
CA PHE A 258 14.40 -4.96 1.06
C PHE A 258 14.96 -3.64 0.54
N ARG A 259 14.32 -2.50 0.88
CA ARG A 259 14.78 -1.16 0.47
C ARG A 259 16.20 -0.88 0.93
N ASP A 260 16.49 -1.13 2.20
CA ASP A 260 17.80 -0.82 2.79
C ASP A 260 18.92 -1.72 2.24
N ARG A 261 18.57 -2.88 1.68
CA ARG A 261 19.48 -3.77 0.94
C ARG A 261 19.63 -3.41 -0.55
N GLY A 262 19.08 -2.27 -0.99
CA GLY A 262 19.21 -1.76 -2.36
C GLY A 262 18.16 -2.30 -3.34
N TYR A 263 17.18 -3.07 -2.89
CA TYR A 263 16.09 -3.57 -3.74
C TYR A 263 14.94 -2.58 -3.84
N SER A 264 14.09 -2.78 -4.84
CA SER A 264 12.79 -2.10 -4.90
C SER A 264 11.73 -2.91 -4.19
N ALA A 265 10.94 -2.26 -3.34
CA ALA A 265 9.80 -2.86 -2.67
C ALA A 265 8.52 -2.04 -2.91
N LEU A 266 7.39 -2.74 -2.95
CA LEU A 266 6.06 -2.18 -3.05
C LEU A 266 5.25 -2.66 -1.85
N VAL A 267 4.72 -1.75 -1.06
CA VAL A 267 3.79 -2.08 0.04
C VAL A 267 2.41 -1.55 -0.25
N VAL A 268 1.42 -2.42 -0.11
CA VAL A 268 -0.01 -2.10 -0.21
C VAL A 268 -0.62 -2.18 1.18
N TYR A 269 -1.32 -1.14 1.62
CA TYR A 269 -2.07 -1.13 2.89
C TYR A 269 -3.57 -1.16 2.61
N ASP A 270 -4.20 -2.30 2.77
CA ASP A 270 -5.63 -2.50 2.49
C ASP A 270 -6.42 -2.83 3.76
N ASP A 271 -7.00 -1.86 4.49
CA ASP A 271 -6.97 -0.43 4.24
C ASP A 271 -6.59 0.37 5.52
N LEU A 272 -6.08 1.57 5.32
CA LEU A 272 -5.68 2.45 6.43
C LEU A 272 -6.88 3.08 7.16
N SER A 273 -8.08 3.10 6.58
CA SER A 273 -9.30 3.51 7.28
C SER A 273 -9.57 2.56 8.45
N LYS A 274 -9.35 1.27 8.26
CA LYS A 274 -9.49 0.24 9.29
C LYS A 274 -8.41 0.35 10.36
N GLN A 275 -7.17 0.62 9.95
CA GLN A 275 -6.10 0.92 10.91
C GLN A 275 -6.48 2.09 11.82
N ALA A 276 -7.02 3.18 11.27
CA ALA A 276 -7.45 4.33 12.06
C ALA A 276 -8.56 3.97 13.05
N VAL A 277 -9.52 3.12 12.65
CA VAL A 277 -10.58 2.62 13.54
C VAL A 277 -9.99 1.78 14.67
N ALA A 278 -9.08 0.85 14.39
CA ALA A 278 -8.39 0.06 15.39
C ALA A 278 -7.58 0.93 16.37
N TYR A 279 -6.89 1.96 15.85
CA TYR A 279 -6.17 2.92 16.68
C TYR A 279 -7.10 3.75 17.58
N ARG A 280 -8.26 4.15 17.07
CA ARG A 280 -9.30 4.83 17.87
C ARG A 280 -9.79 3.95 18.99
N GLU A 281 -10.09 2.68 18.71
CA GLU A 281 -10.53 1.70 19.70
C GLU A 281 -9.50 1.54 20.82
N VAL A 282 -8.26 1.22 20.48
CA VAL A 282 -7.16 1.09 21.44
C VAL A 282 -6.98 2.37 22.27
N SER A 283 -7.04 3.54 21.64
CA SER A 283 -6.85 4.83 22.32
C SER A 283 -7.98 5.17 23.29
N LEU A 284 -9.22 4.82 22.94
CA LEU A 284 -10.39 5.01 23.83
C LEU A 284 -10.31 4.08 25.05
N ILE A 285 -9.90 2.83 24.87
CA ILE A 285 -9.73 1.88 25.99
C ILE A 285 -8.60 2.35 26.92
N LEU A 286 -7.51 2.88 26.36
CA LEU A 286 -6.42 3.51 27.12
C LEU A 286 -6.78 4.89 27.70
N ARG A 287 -8.03 5.35 27.50
CA ARG A 287 -8.55 6.65 27.97
C ARG A 287 -7.74 7.86 27.50
N ARG A 288 -7.17 7.78 26.29
CA ARG A 288 -6.53 8.93 25.66
C ARG A 288 -7.58 9.96 25.25
N PRO A 289 -7.26 11.27 25.31
CA PRO A 289 -8.22 12.31 24.92
C PRO A 289 -8.57 12.16 23.43
N SER A 290 -9.85 12.18 23.12
CA SER A 290 -10.38 12.09 21.76
C SER A 290 -10.70 13.47 21.19
N GLY A 291 -10.55 13.62 19.88
CA GLY A 291 -10.89 14.81 19.10
C GLY A 291 -12.05 14.56 18.12
N ARG A 292 -11.90 15.06 16.90
CA ARG A 292 -12.92 14.94 15.83
C ARG A 292 -13.23 13.46 15.54
N GLU A 293 -14.51 13.10 15.44
CA GLU A 293 -15.01 11.75 15.16
C GLU A 293 -14.48 10.69 16.16
N ALA A 294 -14.20 11.13 17.39
CA ALA A 294 -13.61 10.32 18.46
C ALA A 294 -12.19 9.75 18.15
N TYR A 295 -11.52 10.20 17.11
CA TYR A 295 -10.13 9.87 16.86
C TYR A 295 -9.20 10.59 17.85
N PRO A 296 -8.10 9.96 18.27
CA PRO A 296 -7.08 10.65 19.07
C PRO A 296 -6.43 11.77 18.26
N GLY A 297 -5.94 12.80 18.95
CA GLY A 297 -5.38 13.99 18.31
C GLY A 297 -4.15 13.74 17.43
N ASP A 298 -3.48 12.62 17.62
CA ASP A 298 -2.29 12.19 16.88
C ASP A 298 -2.56 11.23 15.71
N VAL A 299 -3.82 11.05 15.30
CA VAL A 299 -4.16 10.16 14.17
C VAL A 299 -3.52 10.61 12.84
N PHE A 300 -3.30 11.91 12.65
CA PHE A 300 -2.53 12.40 11.51
C PHE A 300 -1.09 11.89 11.57
N TYR A 301 -0.46 11.96 12.74
CA TYR A 301 0.91 11.47 12.96
C TYR A 301 1.01 9.95 12.78
N LEU A 302 -0.02 9.18 13.13
CA LEU A 302 -0.10 7.75 12.87
C LEU A 302 0.18 7.43 11.39
N HIS A 303 -0.56 8.04 10.48
CA HIS A 303 -0.42 7.80 9.05
C HIS A 303 0.80 8.48 8.44
N SER A 304 1.17 9.69 8.90
CA SER A 304 2.32 10.40 8.36
C SER A 304 3.64 9.69 8.68
N ARG A 305 3.85 9.21 9.93
CA ARG A 305 5.07 8.48 10.28
C ARG A 305 5.19 7.13 9.57
N LEU A 306 4.06 6.48 9.26
CA LEU A 306 4.02 5.27 8.46
C LEU A 306 4.39 5.54 7.00
N LEU A 307 3.68 6.48 6.37
CA LEU A 307 3.79 6.73 4.93
C LEU A 307 5.09 7.46 4.56
N GLU A 308 5.64 8.29 5.44
CA GLU A 308 6.95 8.94 5.21
C GLU A 308 8.12 7.94 5.14
N ARG A 309 7.96 6.71 5.61
CA ARG A 309 8.94 5.63 5.48
C ARG A 309 9.10 5.16 4.03
N ALA A 310 8.07 5.36 3.18
CA ALA A 310 8.16 5.13 1.75
C ALA A 310 9.03 6.22 1.10
N ALA A 311 10.15 5.81 0.51
CA ALA A 311 11.11 6.70 -0.08
C ALA A 311 12.02 5.96 -1.06
N ARG A 312 12.68 6.70 -1.94
CA ARG A 312 13.83 6.24 -2.70
C ARG A 312 15.10 6.70 -2.00
N ILE A 313 15.98 5.76 -1.69
CA ILE A 313 17.26 6.02 -1.01
C ILE A 313 18.29 6.48 -2.04
N ASN A 314 19.20 7.35 -1.60
CA ASN A 314 20.30 7.87 -2.40
C ASN A 314 21.15 6.74 -3.00
N ASP A 315 21.56 6.88 -4.26
CA ASP A 315 22.37 5.87 -4.97
C ASP A 315 23.80 5.80 -4.43
N GLN A 316 24.29 6.87 -3.77
CA GLN A 316 25.64 6.90 -3.19
C GLN A 316 25.70 6.05 -1.92
N GLN A 317 26.54 5.02 -1.96
CA GLN A 317 26.70 4.05 -0.87
C GLN A 317 27.05 4.71 0.47
N GLU A 318 27.98 5.66 0.46
CA GLU A 318 28.44 6.38 1.66
C GLU A 318 27.33 7.20 2.35
N VAL A 319 26.37 7.68 1.56
CA VAL A 319 25.22 8.43 2.05
C VAL A 319 24.18 7.46 2.62
N ALA A 320 23.91 6.36 1.93
CA ALA A 320 22.95 5.35 2.36
C ALA A 320 23.35 4.68 3.69
N GLU A 321 24.64 4.38 3.88
CA GLU A 321 25.18 3.78 5.11
C GLU A 321 25.06 4.69 6.35
N LYS A 322 24.94 6.00 6.16
CA LYS A 322 24.77 6.99 7.22
C LYS A 322 23.32 7.35 7.51
N MET A 323 22.37 6.59 6.94
CA MET A 323 20.96 6.85 7.12
C MET A 323 20.58 6.87 8.60
N ASN A 324 19.74 7.83 8.98
CA ASN A 324 19.24 7.95 10.36
C ASN A 324 18.41 6.72 10.77
N ASP A 325 18.41 6.40 12.05
CA ASP A 325 17.65 5.29 12.64
C ASP A 325 17.88 3.92 11.94
N LEU A 326 19.08 3.71 11.41
CA LEU A 326 19.44 2.44 10.83
C LEU A 326 19.58 1.39 11.94
N PRO A 327 18.82 0.27 11.89
CA PRO A 327 18.95 -0.81 12.86
C PRO A 327 20.38 -1.35 12.89
N ASP A 328 20.90 -1.69 14.07
CA ASP A 328 22.27 -2.19 14.21
C ASP A 328 22.53 -3.44 13.37
N CYS A 329 21.54 -4.32 13.24
CA CYS A 329 21.62 -5.52 12.41
C CYS A 329 21.80 -5.21 10.91
N MET A 330 21.39 -4.02 10.45
CA MET A 330 21.53 -3.60 9.05
C MET A 330 22.89 -2.97 8.73
N LYS A 331 23.69 -2.61 9.73
CA LYS A 331 25.01 -2.03 9.52
C LYS A 331 25.90 -2.98 8.71
N GLY A 332 26.49 -2.47 7.63
CA GLY A 332 27.28 -3.26 6.68
C GLY A 332 26.48 -4.02 5.61
N HIS A 333 25.15 -4.07 5.72
CA HIS A 333 24.26 -4.70 4.74
C HIS A 333 23.50 -3.70 3.86
N VAL A 334 23.55 -2.41 4.20
CA VAL A 334 22.89 -1.34 3.47
C VAL A 334 23.48 -1.18 2.06
N ARG A 335 22.62 -0.96 1.09
CA ARG A 335 22.97 -0.64 -0.29
C ARG A 335 22.20 0.60 -0.74
N GLY A 336 22.89 1.48 -1.50
CA GLY A 336 22.25 2.64 -2.09
C GLY A 336 21.27 2.28 -3.21
N GLY A 337 20.37 3.20 -3.55
CA GLY A 337 19.46 3.08 -4.69
C GLY A 337 18.18 2.29 -4.44
N GLY A 338 17.99 1.70 -3.27
CA GLY A 338 16.75 0.99 -2.93
C GLY A 338 15.54 1.90 -2.82
N SER A 339 14.36 1.35 -3.00
CA SER A 339 13.10 2.10 -2.93
C SER A 339 12.01 1.34 -2.20
N LEU A 340 11.16 2.06 -1.48
CA LEU A 340 9.91 1.55 -0.92
C LEU A 340 8.77 2.42 -1.44
N THR A 341 7.92 1.86 -2.28
CA THR A 341 6.72 2.50 -2.82
C THR A 341 5.52 2.10 -1.97
N ALA A 342 4.66 3.04 -1.61
CA ALA A 342 3.47 2.76 -0.83
C ALA A 342 2.19 3.03 -1.63
N LEU A 343 1.27 2.07 -1.61
CA LEU A 343 -0.09 2.19 -2.11
C LEU A 343 -1.07 2.06 -0.94
N PRO A 344 -1.29 3.12 -0.15
CA PRO A 344 -2.33 3.13 0.84
C PRO A 344 -3.70 3.11 0.18
N ILE A 345 -4.63 2.35 0.76
CA ILE A 345 -6.04 2.31 0.37
C ILE A 345 -6.85 3.01 1.45
N ILE A 346 -7.77 3.88 1.03
CA ILE A 346 -8.75 4.54 1.90
C ILE A 346 -10.15 4.28 1.37
N GLU A 347 -11.05 3.91 2.25
CA GLU A 347 -12.47 3.77 1.96
C GLU A 347 -13.22 5.07 2.25
N THR A 348 -14.00 5.54 1.27
CA THR A 348 -14.93 6.66 1.43
C THR A 348 -16.35 6.15 1.59
N GLN A 349 -17.24 7.02 2.08
CA GLN A 349 -18.67 6.80 2.13
C GLN A 349 -19.35 7.82 1.22
N ALA A 350 -20.14 7.34 0.25
CA ALA A 350 -20.85 8.18 -0.72
C ALA A 350 -19.94 9.20 -1.45
N GLY A 351 -18.69 8.84 -1.72
CA GLY A 351 -17.71 9.69 -2.40
C GLY A 351 -17.19 10.87 -1.57
N ASP A 352 -17.44 10.91 -0.26
CA ASP A 352 -17.00 12.02 0.60
C ASP A 352 -15.50 11.94 0.88
N VAL A 353 -14.74 12.70 0.12
CA VAL A 353 -13.28 12.88 0.32
C VAL A 353 -12.95 13.95 1.36
N SER A 354 -13.95 14.69 1.87
CA SER A 354 -13.78 15.74 2.87
C SER A 354 -13.84 15.21 4.31
N ALA A 355 -14.14 13.93 4.48
CA ALA A 355 -14.09 13.26 5.78
C ALA A 355 -12.70 13.32 6.41
N TYR A 356 -12.60 13.09 7.72
CA TYR A 356 -11.39 13.38 8.49
C TYR A 356 -10.19 12.51 8.05
N ILE A 357 -10.34 11.21 7.94
CA ILE A 357 -9.24 10.31 7.56
C ILE A 357 -8.85 10.47 6.09
N PRO A 358 -9.77 10.50 5.11
CA PRO A 358 -9.43 10.80 3.71
C PRO A 358 -8.61 12.08 3.53
N THR A 359 -9.06 13.19 4.12
CA THR A 359 -8.37 14.49 4.03
C THR A 359 -6.94 14.41 4.56
N ASN A 360 -6.73 13.75 5.70
CA ASN A 360 -5.41 13.57 6.28
C ASN A 360 -4.49 12.79 5.33
N VAL A 361 -4.93 11.66 4.80
CA VAL A 361 -4.09 10.81 3.96
C VAL A 361 -3.81 11.45 2.59
N ILE A 362 -4.79 12.15 1.98
CA ILE A 362 -4.57 12.93 0.75
C ILE A 362 -3.45 13.97 0.94
N SER A 363 -3.37 14.59 2.12
CA SER A 363 -2.33 15.61 2.41
C SER A 363 -0.94 15.00 2.59
N ILE A 364 -0.84 13.76 3.08
CA ILE A 364 0.42 13.05 3.33
C ILE A 364 0.99 12.44 2.04
N THR A 365 0.14 12.02 1.12
CA THR A 365 0.53 11.28 -0.08
C THR A 365 0.99 12.19 -1.23
N ASP A 366 1.70 11.61 -2.19
CA ASP A 366 2.24 12.30 -3.37
C ASP A 366 1.24 12.31 -4.54
N GLY A 367 -0.01 12.00 -4.27
CA GLY A 367 -1.11 11.97 -5.21
C GLY A 367 -2.17 10.96 -4.82
N GLN A 368 -3.23 10.89 -5.61
CA GLN A 368 -4.34 9.96 -5.40
C GLN A 368 -4.94 9.44 -6.71
N ILE A 369 -5.33 8.18 -6.71
CA ILE A 369 -6.18 7.52 -7.70
C ILE A 369 -7.59 7.47 -7.11
N TYR A 370 -8.49 8.30 -7.61
CA TYR A 370 -9.87 8.35 -7.13
C TYR A 370 -10.77 7.44 -7.96
N LEU A 371 -11.46 6.53 -7.29
CA LEU A 371 -12.42 5.60 -7.90
C LEU A 371 -13.86 6.05 -7.61
N GLU A 372 -14.63 6.21 -8.67
CA GLU A 372 -15.98 6.72 -8.61
C GLU A 372 -17.01 5.61 -8.82
N SER A 373 -17.98 5.49 -7.90
CA SER A 373 -19.04 4.47 -7.95
C SER A 373 -19.91 4.59 -9.20
N ASN A 374 -20.16 5.80 -9.68
CA ASN A 374 -20.96 6.02 -10.88
C ASN A 374 -20.29 5.44 -12.12
N LEU A 375 -18.98 5.63 -12.27
CA LEU A 375 -18.21 5.07 -13.39
C LEU A 375 -18.18 3.54 -13.30
N PHE A 376 -18.00 2.99 -12.09
CA PHE A 376 -18.01 1.55 -11.88
C PHE A 376 -19.34 0.91 -12.30
N ASN A 377 -20.45 1.51 -11.93
CA ASN A 377 -21.80 1.05 -12.27
C ASN A 377 -22.12 1.19 -13.76
N GLN A 378 -21.51 2.16 -14.44
CA GLN A 378 -21.59 2.32 -15.91
C GLN A 378 -20.73 1.32 -16.68
N GLY A 379 -19.93 0.50 -15.99
CA GLY A 379 -19.06 -0.51 -16.60
C GLY A 379 -17.66 -0.02 -16.97
N PHE A 380 -17.29 1.20 -16.63
CA PHE A 380 -15.93 1.69 -16.78
C PHE A 380 -15.04 1.11 -15.67
N ARG A 381 -14.18 0.18 -16.02
CA ARG A 381 -13.30 -0.54 -15.08
C ARG A 381 -11.87 -0.59 -15.64
N PRO A 382 -10.89 -0.04 -14.90
CA PRO A 382 -10.99 0.60 -13.58
C PRO A 382 -11.79 1.91 -13.60
N ALA A 383 -12.57 2.16 -12.55
CA ALA A 383 -13.49 3.28 -12.44
C ALA A 383 -12.80 4.59 -12.02
N ILE A 384 -11.67 4.91 -12.65
CA ILE A 384 -10.82 6.04 -12.29
C ILE A 384 -11.42 7.35 -12.80
N ASN A 385 -11.66 8.27 -11.87
CA ASN A 385 -11.97 9.64 -12.23
C ASN A 385 -10.69 10.43 -12.50
N VAL A 386 -10.39 10.65 -13.77
CA VAL A 386 -9.15 11.31 -14.24
C VAL A 386 -9.06 12.78 -13.82
N GLY A 387 -10.22 13.44 -13.64
CA GLY A 387 -10.29 14.87 -13.31
C GLY A 387 -9.75 15.19 -11.91
N ILE A 388 -10.06 14.33 -10.94
CA ILE A 388 -9.65 14.52 -9.53
C ILE A 388 -8.51 13.60 -9.10
N SER A 389 -8.08 12.69 -9.95
CA SER A 389 -6.89 11.87 -9.72
C SER A 389 -5.63 12.64 -10.11
N VAL A 390 -4.61 12.57 -9.28
CA VAL A 390 -3.37 13.36 -9.43
C VAL A 390 -2.16 12.50 -9.07
N SER A 391 -1.10 12.57 -9.86
CA SER A 391 0.25 12.17 -9.45
C SER A 391 1.14 13.41 -9.39
N ARG A 392 1.72 13.70 -8.23
CA ARG A 392 2.64 14.85 -8.08
C ARG A 392 4.01 14.60 -8.69
N VAL A 393 4.40 13.35 -8.88
CA VAL A 393 5.62 12.96 -9.61
C VAL A 393 5.42 13.07 -11.12
N GLY A 394 4.25 12.67 -11.60
CA GLY A 394 3.81 12.83 -12.98
C GLY A 394 4.78 12.22 -13.98
N GLY A 395 4.96 12.88 -15.12
CA GLY A 395 5.78 12.39 -16.22
C GLY A 395 7.27 12.16 -15.91
N SER A 396 7.76 12.50 -14.70
CA SER A 396 9.11 12.14 -14.26
C SER A 396 9.22 10.64 -13.97
N ALA A 397 8.11 9.99 -13.63
CA ALA A 397 7.99 8.56 -13.39
C ALA A 397 7.41 7.80 -14.58
N GLN A 398 7.57 8.29 -15.79
CA GLN A 398 7.15 7.61 -17.03
C GLN A 398 8.33 7.29 -17.92
N VAL A 399 8.22 6.20 -18.68
CA VAL A 399 9.11 5.93 -19.82
C VAL A 399 8.95 7.07 -20.83
N LYS A 400 10.03 7.52 -21.44
CA LYS A 400 10.01 8.69 -22.34
C LYS A 400 9.02 8.54 -23.50
N SER A 401 8.89 7.35 -24.06
CA SER A 401 7.90 7.02 -25.10
C SER A 401 6.46 7.16 -24.59
N MET A 402 6.14 6.64 -23.40
CA MET A 402 4.83 6.82 -22.77
C MET A 402 4.53 8.31 -22.53
N LYS A 403 5.49 9.05 -21.99
CA LYS A 403 5.35 10.50 -21.76
C LYS A 403 5.04 11.26 -23.05
N LYS A 404 5.68 10.89 -24.17
CA LYS A 404 5.46 11.52 -25.48
C LYS A 404 4.07 11.19 -26.03
N VAL A 405 3.63 9.94 -25.91
CA VAL A 405 2.35 9.46 -26.44
C VAL A 405 1.17 9.91 -25.58
N ALA A 406 1.26 9.75 -24.27
CA ALA A 406 0.13 9.98 -23.37
C ALA A 406 0.10 11.41 -22.77
N GLY A 407 1.01 12.29 -23.18
CA GLY A 407 1.15 13.62 -22.58
C GLY A 407 -0.10 14.49 -22.62
N THR A 408 -0.93 14.35 -23.66
CA THR A 408 -2.20 15.09 -23.82
C THR A 408 -3.42 14.29 -23.35
N LEU A 409 -3.29 12.96 -23.22
CA LEU A 409 -4.42 12.06 -22.99
C LEU A 409 -5.28 12.49 -21.78
N LYS A 410 -4.64 12.91 -20.69
CA LYS A 410 -5.35 13.36 -19.50
C LYS A 410 -6.21 14.60 -19.76
N ILE A 411 -5.68 15.55 -20.52
CA ILE A 411 -6.38 16.79 -20.89
C ILE A 411 -7.53 16.45 -21.86
N ASP A 412 -7.26 15.62 -22.86
CA ASP A 412 -8.25 15.18 -23.85
C ASP A 412 -9.43 14.46 -23.17
N MET A 413 -9.14 13.60 -22.20
CA MET A 413 -10.17 12.89 -21.45
C MET A 413 -10.97 13.79 -20.49
N ALA A 414 -10.34 14.80 -19.89
CA ALA A 414 -11.05 15.80 -19.08
C ALA A 414 -12.00 16.64 -19.97
N GLN A 415 -11.50 17.12 -21.12
CA GLN A 415 -12.30 17.87 -22.10
C GLN A 415 -13.46 17.03 -22.64
N TYR A 416 -13.22 15.75 -22.96
CA TYR A 416 -14.27 14.82 -23.38
C TYR A 416 -15.40 14.75 -22.35
N ARG A 417 -15.08 14.62 -21.06
CA ARG A 417 -16.12 14.53 -20.00
C ARG A 417 -16.97 15.78 -19.88
N GLU A 418 -16.35 16.96 -19.99
CA GLU A 418 -17.08 18.22 -20.01
C GLU A 418 -18.04 18.29 -21.20
N LEU A 419 -17.55 17.99 -22.41
CA LEU A 419 -18.35 17.99 -23.62
C LEU A 419 -19.43 16.91 -23.61
N GLU A 420 -19.18 15.73 -23.07
CA GLU A 420 -20.17 14.67 -22.93
C GLU A 420 -21.32 15.09 -22.00
N ALA A 421 -21.02 15.81 -20.93
CA ALA A 421 -22.06 16.34 -20.03
C ALA A 421 -22.97 17.35 -20.76
N PHE A 422 -22.37 18.25 -21.57
CA PHE A 422 -23.12 19.21 -22.40
C PHE A 422 -23.92 18.54 -23.52
N SER A 423 -23.38 17.49 -24.14
CA SER A 423 -24.04 16.78 -25.26
C SER A 423 -25.39 16.16 -24.89
N LYS A 424 -25.61 15.88 -23.60
CA LYS A 424 -26.89 15.36 -23.09
C LYS A 424 -28.03 16.41 -23.11
N PHE A 425 -27.68 17.69 -23.21
CA PHE A 425 -28.62 18.81 -23.17
C PHE A 425 -28.76 19.55 -24.51
N SER A 426 -27.89 19.31 -25.50
CA SER A 426 -27.89 19.98 -26.80
C SER A 426 -28.12 18.99 -27.94
N SER A 427 -29.11 19.29 -28.80
CA SER A 427 -29.40 18.48 -29.98
C SER A 427 -28.55 18.83 -31.20
N ASP A 428 -27.97 20.03 -31.27
CA ASP A 428 -27.12 20.50 -32.36
C ASP A 428 -25.67 20.65 -31.89
N MET A 429 -24.81 19.76 -32.32
CA MET A 429 -23.37 19.84 -32.09
C MET A 429 -22.63 20.21 -33.39
N ASP A 430 -21.63 21.06 -33.26
CA ASP A 430 -20.73 21.32 -34.37
C ASP A 430 -19.87 20.08 -34.70
N PRO A 431 -19.40 19.91 -35.94
CA PRO A 431 -18.64 18.72 -36.35
C PRO A 431 -17.35 18.49 -35.54
N VAL A 432 -16.67 19.55 -35.09
CA VAL A 432 -15.40 19.44 -34.35
C VAL A 432 -15.67 18.89 -32.93
N THR A 433 -16.71 19.39 -32.28
CA THR A 433 -17.15 18.88 -30.96
C THR A 433 -17.59 17.42 -31.08
N ALA A 434 -18.34 17.06 -32.12
CA ALA A 434 -18.75 15.68 -32.38
C ALA A 434 -17.54 14.72 -32.53
N MET A 435 -16.52 15.13 -33.31
CA MET A 435 -15.28 14.37 -33.49
C MET A 435 -14.51 14.21 -32.16
N THR A 436 -14.46 15.26 -31.35
CA THR A 436 -13.78 15.22 -30.06
C THR A 436 -14.49 14.26 -29.09
N ILE A 437 -15.81 14.26 -29.08
CA ILE A 437 -16.61 13.34 -28.27
C ILE A 437 -16.43 11.89 -28.76
N ASP A 438 -16.45 11.65 -30.07
CA ASP A 438 -16.26 10.31 -30.63
C ASP A 438 -14.87 9.75 -30.28
N ARG A 439 -13.81 10.55 -30.47
CA ARG A 439 -12.45 10.17 -30.05
C ARG A 439 -12.37 9.90 -28.56
N GLY A 440 -12.98 10.74 -27.74
CA GLY A 440 -13.03 10.55 -26.27
C GLY A 440 -13.74 9.27 -25.87
N ARG A 441 -14.87 8.93 -26.51
CA ARG A 441 -15.59 7.66 -26.27
C ARG A 441 -14.72 6.45 -26.62
N LYS A 442 -14.01 6.49 -27.74
CA LYS A 442 -13.11 5.41 -28.18
C LYS A 442 -11.92 5.26 -27.22
N ASN A 443 -11.28 6.36 -26.82
CA ASN A 443 -10.22 6.35 -25.83
C ASN A 443 -10.71 5.80 -24.49
N ASN A 444 -11.93 6.13 -24.07
CA ASN A 444 -12.54 5.59 -22.86
C ASN A 444 -12.71 4.06 -22.94
N GLN A 445 -13.12 3.53 -24.10
CA GLN A 445 -13.18 2.07 -24.34
C GLN A 445 -11.79 1.42 -24.32
N LEU A 446 -10.76 2.07 -24.85
CA LEU A 446 -9.38 1.59 -24.77
C LEU A 446 -8.85 1.51 -23.35
N LEU A 447 -9.25 2.42 -22.47
CA LEU A 447 -8.80 2.46 -21.07
C LEU A 447 -9.47 1.40 -20.20
N ILE A 448 -10.59 0.81 -20.64
CA ILE A 448 -11.21 -0.31 -19.95
C ILE A 448 -10.28 -1.53 -20.02
N GLN A 449 -10.11 -2.17 -18.88
CA GLN A 449 -9.22 -3.31 -18.73
C GLN A 449 -9.84 -4.34 -17.76
N PRO A 450 -9.81 -5.64 -18.10
CA PRO A 450 -10.28 -6.68 -17.19
C PRO A 450 -9.41 -6.74 -15.93
N GLN A 451 -9.97 -7.18 -14.84
CA GLN A 451 -9.28 -7.43 -13.58
C GLN A 451 -8.26 -8.57 -13.76
N TYR A 452 -7.12 -8.47 -13.09
CA TYR A 452 -6.02 -9.45 -13.12
C TYR A 452 -5.42 -9.69 -14.51
N SER A 453 -5.47 -8.67 -15.34
CA SER A 453 -4.93 -8.70 -16.70
C SER A 453 -4.05 -7.47 -16.97
N PRO A 454 -2.96 -7.31 -16.22
CA PRO A 454 -2.04 -6.19 -16.45
C PRO A 454 -1.40 -6.31 -17.83
N MET A 455 -1.21 -5.16 -18.50
CA MET A 455 -0.66 -5.05 -19.83
C MET A 455 0.79 -4.53 -19.76
N PRO A 456 1.75 -5.13 -20.49
CA PRO A 456 3.10 -4.59 -20.60
C PRO A 456 3.14 -3.15 -21.15
N VAL A 457 4.10 -2.35 -20.69
CA VAL A 457 4.17 -0.92 -21.02
C VAL A 457 4.35 -0.63 -22.51
N ASP A 458 5.07 -1.47 -23.22
CA ASP A 458 5.29 -1.40 -24.68
C ASP A 458 3.98 -1.53 -25.46
N GLU A 459 3.14 -2.49 -25.08
CA GLU A 459 1.81 -2.67 -25.65
C GLU A 459 0.86 -1.53 -25.29
N GLN A 460 0.94 -1.02 -24.04
CA GLN A 460 0.18 0.17 -23.64
C GLN A 460 0.52 1.37 -24.51
N ILE A 461 1.81 1.62 -24.76
CA ILE A 461 2.27 2.74 -25.60
C ILE A 461 1.74 2.60 -27.02
N ALA A 462 1.84 1.39 -27.60
CA ALA A 462 1.40 1.13 -28.96
C ALA A 462 -0.10 1.41 -29.16
N ILE A 463 -0.94 0.90 -28.26
CA ILE A 463 -2.40 1.09 -28.39
C ILE A 463 -2.85 2.51 -28.04
N LEU A 464 -2.24 3.14 -27.03
CA LEU A 464 -2.56 4.52 -26.66
C LEU A 464 -2.13 5.51 -27.77
N TYR A 465 -1.04 5.24 -28.49
CA TYR A 465 -0.66 6.00 -29.68
C TYR A 465 -1.81 6.02 -30.69
N CYS A 466 -2.37 4.87 -31.00
CA CYS A 466 -3.49 4.76 -31.94
C CYS A 466 -4.74 5.53 -31.47
N GLY A 467 -5.03 5.50 -30.17
CA GLY A 467 -6.16 6.24 -29.59
C GLY A 467 -5.98 7.75 -29.62
N VAL A 468 -4.83 8.23 -29.17
CA VAL A 468 -4.52 9.68 -29.10
C VAL A 468 -4.46 10.31 -30.51
N HIS A 469 -3.91 9.60 -31.49
CA HIS A 469 -3.84 10.09 -32.88
C HIS A 469 -5.12 9.84 -33.69
N GLY A 470 -6.18 9.28 -33.06
CA GLY A 470 -7.48 9.10 -33.73
C GLY A 470 -7.48 8.08 -34.88
N LEU A 471 -6.53 7.14 -34.89
CA LEU A 471 -6.40 6.13 -35.94
C LEU A 471 -7.58 5.15 -36.03
N MET A 472 -8.46 5.15 -35.00
CA MET A 472 -9.66 4.32 -34.92
C MET A 472 -10.95 5.09 -35.25
N SER A 473 -10.88 6.22 -35.94
CA SER A 473 -12.06 7.07 -36.24
C SER A 473 -13.19 6.31 -36.91
N ASP A 474 -12.89 5.36 -37.80
CA ASP A 474 -13.88 4.58 -38.57
C ASP A 474 -14.35 3.31 -37.85
N VAL A 475 -13.81 2.99 -36.64
CA VAL A 475 -14.21 1.82 -35.87
C VAL A 475 -15.43 2.16 -35.01
N PRO A 476 -16.52 1.37 -35.04
CA PRO A 476 -17.63 1.55 -34.10
C PRO A 476 -17.18 1.42 -32.64
N VAL A 477 -17.76 2.22 -31.73
CA VAL A 477 -17.38 2.22 -30.32
C VAL A 477 -17.50 0.83 -29.68
N SER A 478 -18.48 0.01 -30.09
CA SER A 478 -18.67 -1.37 -29.65
C SER A 478 -17.54 -2.31 -30.05
N GLU A 479 -16.83 -2.02 -31.13
CA GLU A 479 -15.79 -2.88 -31.73
C GLU A 479 -14.35 -2.45 -31.36
N VAL A 480 -14.20 -1.36 -30.63
CA VAL A 480 -12.87 -0.82 -30.24
C VAL A 480 -12.03 -1.86 -29.50
N ARG A 481 -12.65 -2.68 -28.65
CA ARG A 481 -11.94 -3.73 -27.89
C ARG A 481 -11.45 -4.84 -28.80
N SER A 482 -12.30 -5.35 -29.70
CA SER A 482 -11.91 -6.37 -30.67
C SER A 482 -10.81 -5.86 -31.61
N CYS A 483 -10.91 -4.59 -32.03
CA CYS A 483 -9.87 -3.92 -32.81
C CYS A 483 -8.55 -3.83 -32.03
N GLN A 484 -8.57 -3.49 -30.75
CA GLN A 484 -7.40 -3.49 -29.87
C GLN A 484 -6.74 -4.87 -29.78
N GLU A 485 -7.51 -5.92 -29.59
CA GLU A 485 -7.01 -7.30 -29.47
C GLU A 485 -6.31 -7.74 -30.76
N LEU A 486 -6.94 -7.52 -31.92
CA LEU A 486 -6.35 -7.82 -33.23
C LEU A 486 -5.06 -7.02 -33.48
N PHE A 487 -5.05 -5.75 -33.11
CA PHE A 487 -3.86 -4.91 -33.25
C PHE A 487 -2.69 -5.42 -32.41
N LEU A 488 -2.94 -5.72 -31.13
CA LEU A 488 -1.91 -6.23 -30.22
C LEU A 488 -1.41 -7.60 -30.64
N GLU A 489 -2.27 -8.47 -31.16
CA GLU A 489 -1.88 -9.79 -31.68
C GLU A 489 -0.94 -9.65 -32.89
N GLN A 490 -1.24 -8.74 -33.83
CA GLN A 490 -0.35 -8.45 -34.96
C GLN A 490 0.97 -7.85 -34.51
N MET A 491 0.94 -6.90 -33.57
CA MET A 491 2.16 -6.29 -33.02
C MET A 491 3.07 -7.33 -32.36
N ARG A 492 2.51 -8.24 -31.57
CA ARG A 492 3.28 -9.33 -30.93
C ARG A 492 3.88 -10.31 -31.93
N SER A 493 3.11 -10.69 -32.95
CA SER A 493 3.54 -11.72 -33.91
C SER A 493 4.49 -11.21 -34.99
N GLN A 494 4.32 -9.99 -35.47
CA GLN A 494 5.05 -9.46 -36.62
C GLN A 494 6.04 -8.33 -36.28
N TYR A 495 5.78 -7.56 -35.22
CA TYR A 495 6.51 -6.35 -34.87
C TYR A 495 7.02 -6.30 -33.43
N GLY A 496 7.38 -7.46 -32.89
CA GLY A 496 7.89 -7.56 -31.52
C GLY A 496 9.13 -6.68 -31.24
N ASP A 497 9.93 -6.39 -32.26
CA ASP A 497 11.09 -5.52 -32.10
C ASP A 497 10.68 -4.04 -31.97
N VAL A 498 9.60 -3.61 -32.64
CA VAL A 498 9.03 -2.27 -32.47
C VAL A 498 8.51 -2.11 -31.03
N LEU A 499 7.82 -3.12 -30.48
CA LEU A 499 7.38 -3.11 -29.07
C LEU A 499 8.58 -2.95 -28.12
N LYS A 500 9.67 -3.69 -28.32
CA LYS A 500 10.89 -3.54 -27.50
C LYS A 500 11.47 -2.13 -27.54
N VAL A 501 11.51 -1.49 -28.71
CA VAL A 501 11.96 -0.10 -28.87
C VAL A 501 11.06 0.85 -28.09
N LEU A 502 9.73 0.70 -28.21
CA LEU A 502 8.76 1.50 -27.44
C LEU A 502 8.95 1.32 -25.93
N GLY A 503 9.11 0.09 -25.48
CA GLY A 503 9.36 -0.25 -24.07
C GLY A 503 10.70 0.29 -23.53
N SER A 504 11.71 0.47 -24.38
CA SER A 504 12.99 1.08 -24.01
C SER A 504 12.92 2.61 -23.83
N GLY A 505 11.79 3.22 -24.14
CA GLY A 505 11.58 4.67 -24.03
C GLY A 505 11.88 5.44 -25.32
N GLN A 506 12.08 4.77 -26.43
CA GLN A 506 12.28 5.38 -27.74
C GLN A 506 11.01 5.29 -28.59
N ILE A 507 10.74 6.29 -29.37
CA ILE A 507 9.70 6.31 -30.40
C ILE A 507 10.20 7.17 -31.56
N ASP A 508 10.44 6.52 -32.69
CA ASP A 508 10.94 7.12 -33.91
C ASP A 508 9.88 7.06 -35.04
N GLU A 509 10.18 7.67 -36.17
CA GLU A 509 9.28 7.68 -37.33
C GLU A 509 9.03 6.27 -37.90
N ALA A 510 10.00 5.38 -37.80
CA ALA A 510 9.84 4.00 -38.26
C ALA A 510 8.83 3.26 -37.36
N CYS A 511 8.91 3.45 -36.06
CA CYS A 511 7.94 2.86 -35.10
C CYS A 511 6.53 3.40 -35.34
N THR A 512 6.37 4.74 -35.51
CA THR A 512 5.05 5.35 -35.76
C THR A 512 4.45 4.90 -37.08
N ALA A 513 5.25 4.80 -38.14
CA ALA A 513 4.79 4.29 -39.43
C ALA A 513 4.25 2.86 -39.35
N VAL A 514 4.92 1.99 -38.62
CA VAL A 514 4.45 0.61 -38.39
C VAL A 514 3.13 0.59 -37.61
N LEU A 515 2.99 1.41 -36.55
CA LEU A 515 1.75 1.52 -35.79
C LEU A 515 0.58 2.00 -36.65
N GLU A 516 0.81 3.05 -37.45
CA GLU A 516 -0.20 3.63 -38.36
C GLU A 516 -0.60 2.67 -39.47
N GLN A 517 0.37 2.00 -40.09
CA GLN A 517 0.11 1.01 -41.13
C GLN A 517 -0.68 -0.19 -40.59
N THR A 518 -0.25 -0.73 -39.46
CA THR A 518 -0.90 -1.91 -38.84
C THR A 518 -2.33 -1.58 -38.43
N MET A 519 -2.55 -0.46 -37.75
CA MET A 519 -3.89 -0.02 -37.37
C MET A 519 -4.75 0.29 -38.59
N GLY A 520 -4.20 0.97 -39.62
CA GLY A 520 -4.90 1.28 -40.87
C GLY A 520 -5.38 0.04 -41.62
N ASN A 521 -4.59 -1.04 -41.65
CA ASN A 521 -4.98 -2.32 -42.24
C ASN A 521 -6.16 -2.97 -41.52
N ILE A 522 -6.16 -2.88 -40.19
CA ILE A 522 -7.25 -3.46 -39.34
C ILE A 522 -8.51 -2.59 -39.52
N VAL A 523 -8.39 -1.28 -39.40
CA VAL A 523 -9.51 -0.34 -39.54
C VAL A 523 -10.16 -0.43 -40.93
N GLY A 524 -9.36 -0.75 -41.99
CA GLY A 524 -9.88 -1.01 -43.34
C GLY A 524 -10.94 -2.11 -43.41
N GLN A 525 -10.95 -3.05 -42.48
CA GLN A 525 -11.96 -4.11 -42.37
C GLN A 525 -13.31 -3.62 -41.84
N TYR A 526 -13.33 -2.49 -41.14
CA TYR A 526 -14.54 -1.85 -40.62
C TYR A 526 -15.13 -0.78 -41.55
N LYS A 527 -14.40 -0.41 -42.62
CA LYS A 527 -14.93 0.44 -43.67
C LYS A 527 -15.86 -0.37 -44.57
N LYS A 528 -17.16 -0.32 -44.28
CA LYS A 528 -18.21 -0.82 -45.18
C LYS A 528 -18.92 0.32 -45.87
#